data_22deedf6f4bc6c6ac9beb0ba9da043ed
#
_entry.id   22deedf6f4bc6c6ac9beb0ba9da043ed
#
_cell.length_a   1.000
_cell.length_b   1.000
_cell.length_c   1.000
_cell.angle_alpha   90.00
_cell.angle_beta   90.00
_cell.angle_gamma   90.00
#
_symmetry.space_group_name_H-M   'P 1'
#
loop_
_entity.id
_entity.type
_entity.pdbx_description
1 polymer ?
#
loop_
_entity_poly.entity_id
_entity_poly.type
_entity_poly.pdbx_seq_one_letter_code
_entity_poly.pdbx_strand_id
1 'polypeptide(L)'
;MDAVVIGQTHMRECSKCEGLWVEVDTLKQICNDREQQAAVLGMAGPLPPADGNIEEHVHYLPCPVCKNFMNRVNFANCSHVVVDVCRQHGTWFDKDELRRIIEFIREGGMERSREREIEELQRRRSELASAQTAGAWNAPLPDQYSRFDDRHIGISIAAAVLKTLFG
;
A
#
# COMPACT_ATOMS: atom_id res chain seq x y z
N MET A 1 -14.54 8.66 -16.18
CA MET A 1 -13.52 7.60 -16.16
C MET A 1 -13.75 6.69 -17.32
N ASP A 2 -12.77 6.55 -18.17
CA ASP A 2 -12.82 5.79 -19.40
C ASP A 2 -12.26 4.39 -19.17
N ALA A 3 -12.81 3.37 -19.83
CA ALA A 3 -12.29 2.02 -19.74
C ALA A 3 -11.00 1.92 -20.56
N VAL A 4 -9.94 1.44 -19.93
CA VAL A 4 -8.64 1.21 -20.56
C VAL A 4 -8.26 -0.26 -20.40
N VAL A 5 -7.74 -0.86 -21.44
CA VAL A 5 -7.24 -2.23 -21.42
C VAL A 5 -5.72 -2.21 -21.54
N ILE A 6 -5.04 -2.83 -20.57
CA ILE A 6 -3.59 -2.92 -20.55
C ILE A 6 -3.22 -4.41 -20.44
N GLY A 7 -2.58 -4.92 -21.47
CA GLY A 7 -2.40 -6.37 -21.60
C GLY A 7 -3.75 -7.10 -21.67
N GLN A 8 -4.03 -7.93 -20.68
CA GLN A 8 -5.32 -8.64 -20.55
C GLN A 8 -6.19 -8.08 -19.42
N THR A 9 -5.78 -6.98 -18.80
CA THR A 9 -6.49 -6.41 -17.64
C THR A 9 -7.28 -5.17 -18.01
N HIS A 10 -8.45 -5.03 -17.37
CA HIS A 10 -9.35 -3.89 -17.53
C HIS A 10 -9.21 -2.94 -16.35
N MET A 11 -9.01 -1.67 -16.64
CA MET A 11 -8.88 -0.59 -15.67
C MET A 11 -9.73 0.60 -16.10
N ARG A 12 -9.82 1.61 -15.24
CA ARG A 12 -10.51 2.86 -15.57
C ARG A 12 -9.55 4.03 -15.37
N GLU A 13 -9.42 4.85 -16.40
CA GLU A 13 -8.58 6.04 -16.38
C GLU A 13 -9.42 7.30 -16.20
N CYS A 14 -8.92 8.25 -15.45
CA CYS A 14 -9.49 9.57 -15.34
C CYS A 14 -8.94 10.48 -16.43
N SER A 15 -9.81 10.93 -17.34
CA SER A 15 -9.43 11.85 -18.44
C SER A 15 -8.91 13.23 -17.97
N LYS A 16 -9.03 13.57 -16.67
CA LYS A 16 -8.58 14.86 -16.14
C LYS A 16 -7.18 14.80 -15.53
N CYS A 17 -6.88 13.75 -14.77
CA CYS A 17 -5.61 13.65 -14.02
C CYS A 17 -4.77 12.43 -14.44
N GLU A 18 -5.23 11.66 -15.43
CA GLU A 18 -4.55 10.44 -15.91
C GLU A 18 -4.31 9.39 -14.80
N GLY A 19 -5.02 9.51 -13.69
CA GLY A 19 -5.01 8.51 -12.61
C GLY A 19 -5.80 7.27 -13.00
N LEU A 20 -5.40 6.12 -12.43
CA LEU A 20 -5.95 4.80 -12.74
C LEU A 20 -6.72 4.23 -11.56
N TRP A 21 -7.94 3.76 -11.81
CA TRP A 21 -8.68 2.92 -10.87
C TRP A 21 -8.52 1.45 -11.26
N VAL A 22 -8.00 0.65 -10.33
CA VAL A 22 -7.76 -0.78 -10.52
C VAL A 22 -8.50 -1.56 -9.45
N GLU A 23 -9.32 -2.52 -9.85
CA GLU A 23 -10.05 -3.40 -8.94
C GLU A 23 -9.09 -4.37 -8.23
N VAL A 24 -9.49 -4.86 -7.03
CA VAL A 24 -8.62 -5.68 -6.17
C VAL A 24 -8.06 -6.89 -6.92
N ASP A 25 -8.91 -7.64 -7.63
CA ASP A 25 -8.46 -8.87 -8.31
C ASP A 25 -7.61 -8.57 -9.55
N THR A 26 -7.91 -7.48 -10.24
CA THR A 26 -7.09 -6.99 -11.36
C THR A 26 -5.69 -6.60 -10.87
N LEU A 27 -5.59 -5.90 -9.73
CA LEU A 27 -4.30 -5.54 -9.16
C LEU A 27 -3.50 -6.78 -8.75
N LYS A 28 -4.14 -7.78 -8.14
CA LYS A 28 -3.49 -9.07 -7.83
C LYS A 28 -2.93 -9.73 -9.08
N GLN A 29 -3.72 -9.77 -10.14
CA GLN A 29 -3.29 -10.35 -11.41
C GLN A 29 -2.07 -9.61 -11.96
N ILE A 30 -2.08 -8.29 -12.01
CA ILE A 30 -0.94 -7.49 -12.48
C ILE A 30 0.31 -7.76 -11.63
N CYS A 31 0.17 -7.77 -10.31
CA CYS A 31 1.31 -7.98 -9.41
C CYS A 31 1.94 -9.38 -9.52
N ASN A 32 1.16 -10.40 -9.89
CA ASN A 32 1.61 -11.79 -9.95
C ASN A 32 2.02 -12.25 -11.35
N ASP A 33 1.65 -11.52 -12.40
CA ASP A 33 1.88 -11.91 -13.79
C ASP A 33 2.92 -10.99 -14.45
N ARG A 34 4.05 -11.58 -14.87
CA ARG A 34 5.15 -10.85 -15.50
C ARG A 34 4.79 -10.26 -16.87
N GLU A 35 3.87 -10.87 -17.60
CA GLU A 35 3.41 -10.35 -18.89
C GLU A 35 2.56 -9.09 -18.67
N GLN A 36 1.66 -9.12 -17.67
CA GLN A 36 0.88 -7.95 -17.31
C GLN A 36 1.75 -6.80 -16.77
N GLN A 37 2.75 -7.13 -15.96
CA GLN A 37 3.75 -6.16 -15.51
C GLN A 37 4.48 -5.51 -16.70
N ALA A 38 4.90 -6.31 -17.69
CA ALA A 38 5.54 -5.79 -18.88
C ALA A 38 4.62 -4.88 -19.70
N ALA A 39 3.34 -5.23 -19.81
CA ALA A 39 2.34 -4.40 -20.47
C ALA A 39 2.16 -3.04 -19.77
N VAL A 40 2.07 -3.02 -18.43
CA VAL A 40 1.99 -1.77 -17.64
C VAL A 40 3.24 -0.91 -17.84
N LEU A 41 4.43 -1.49 -17.82
CA LEU A 41 5.66 -0.73 -18.04
C LEU A 41 5.79 -0.19 -19.46
N GLY A 42 5.17 -0.84 -20.45
CA GLY A 42 5.16 -0.40 -21.84
C GLY A 42 4.17 0.73 -22.16
N MET A 43 3.32 1.15 -21.22
CA MET A 43 2.24 2.12 -21.48
C MET A 43 2.69 3.51 -21.91
N ALA A 44 3.86 3.95 -21.51
CA ALA A 44 4.36 5.30 -21.84
C ALA A 44 5.89 5.33 -21.81
N GLY A 45 6.48 6.42 -22.29
CA GLY A 45 7.90 6.67 -22.30
C GLY A 45 8.62 6.50 -20.94
N PRO A 46 9.87 6.96 -20.81
CA PRO A 46 10.61 6.84 -19.55
C PRO A 46 9.85 7.47 -18.39
N LEU A 47 9.87 6.82 -17.21
CA LEU A 47 9.26 7.36 -16.00
C LEU A 47 9.95 8.69 -15.63
N PRO A 48 9.19 9.73 -15.32
CA PRO A 48 9.77 10.93 -14.76
C PRO A 48 10.42 10.63 -13.41
N PRO A 49 11.47 11.36 -13.01
CA PRO A 49 12.03 11.23 -11.67
C PRO A 49 10.91 11.38 -10.63
N ALA A 50 11.02 10.68 -9.51
CA ALA A 50 10.07 10.83 -8.43
C ALA A 50 10.12 12.28 -7.94
N ASP A 51 9.05 13.01 -8.17
CA ASP A 51 8.90 14.34 -7.60
C ASP A 51 8.79 14.17 -6.09
N GLY A 52 9.80 14.65 -5.36
CA GLY A 52 9.77 14.68 -3.90
C GLY A 52 8.79 15.72 -3.34
N ASN A 53 7.73 16.02 -4.07
CA ASN A 53 6.68 16.92 -3.63
C ASN A 53 5.98 16.30 -2.41
N ILE A 54 6.34 16.82 -1.25
CA ILE A 54 5.56 16.61 -0.04
C ILE A 54 4.30 17.44 -0.24
N GLU A 55 3.18 16.79 -0.49
CA GLU A 55 1.87 17.47 -0.51
C GLU A 55 1.67 18.16 0.84
N GLU A 56 1.59 19.48 0.85
CA GLU A 56 1.32 20.26 2.06
C GLU A 56 -0.05 19.94 2.67
N HIS A 57 -0.99 19.46 1.86
CA HIS A 57 -2.34 19.09 2.29
C HIS A 57 -2.73 17.72 1.79
N VAL A 58 -2.99 16.81 2.70
CA VAL A 58 -3.50 15.46 2.37
C VAL A 58 -4.96 15.55 1.94
N HIS A 59 -5.26 15.19 0.71
CA HIS A 59 -6.62 15.05 0.20
C HIS A 59 -7.03 13.58 0.17
N TYR A 60 -8.12 13.24 0.87
CA TYR A 60 -8.70 11.90 0.81
C TYR A 60 -9.68 11.81 -0.34
N LEU A 61 -9.47 10.86 -1.24
CA LEU A 61 -10.33 10.62 -2.38
C LEU A 61 -11.48 9.66 -2.02
N PRO A 62 -12.71 9.92 -2.48
CA PRO A 62 -13.81 8.98 -2.32
C PRO A 62 -13.67 7.82 -3.31
N CYS A 63 -13.93 6.60 -2.83
CA CYS A 63 -14.00 5.41 -3.69
C CYS A 63 -15.03 5.61 -4.83
N PRO A 64 -14.67 5.35 -6.07
CA PRO A 64 -15.61 5.52 -7.20
C PRO A 64 -16.82 4.58 -7.13
N VAL A 65 -16.74 3.48 -6.37
CA VAL A 65 -17.81 2.48 -6.22
C VAL A 65 -18.70 2.80 -5.02
N CYS A 66 -18.17 2.80 -3.79
CA CYS A 66 -18.97 2.97 -2.56
C CYS A 66 -19.04 4.40 -2.04
N LYS A 67 -18.31 5.34 -2.60
CA LYS A 67 -18.22 6.76 -2.19
C LYS A 67 -17.62 7.01 -0.80
N ASN A 68 -17.22 5.99 -0.06
CA ASN A 68 -16.50 6.15 1.19
C ASN A 68 -15.08 6.65 0.93
N PHE A 69 -14.53 7.43 1.85
CA PHE A 69 -13.13 7.86 1.74
C PHE A 69 -12.18 6.67 1.74
N MET A 70 -11.19 6.73 0.85
CA MET A 70 -10.16 5.72 0.74
C MET A 70 -9.04 5.98 1.73
N ASN A 71 -8.29 4.93 2.07
CA ASN A 71 -7.14 5.05 2.95
C ASN A 71 -5.88 5.30 2.12
N ARG A 72 -5.10 6.32 2.46
CA ARG A 72 -3.77 6.55 1.88
C ARG A 72 -2.76 5.62 2.53
N VAL A 73 -2.08 4.82 1.73
CA VAL A 73 -1.16 3.78 2.20
C VAL A 73 0.11 3.79 1.37
N ASN A 74 1.28 3.76 2.02
CA ASN A 74 2.53 3.51 1.32
C ASN A 74 2.56 2.04 0.88
N PHE A 75 2.62 1.79 -0.42
CA PHE A 75 2.66 0.42 -0.95
C PHE A 75 3.85 -0.35 -0.38
N ALA A 76 3.60 -1.56 0.13
CA ALA A 76 4.60 -2.42 0.77
C ALA A 76 5.41 -1.75 1.91
N ASN A 77 4.91 -0.65 2.50
CA ASN A 77 5.56 0.15 3.56
C ASN A 77 6.96 0.71 3.22
N CYS A 78 7.53 0.39 2.08
CA CYS A 78 8.89 0.75 1.71
C CYS A 78 9.08 1.13 0.23
N SER A 79 8.00 1.17 -0.56
CA SER A 79 8.08 1.56 -1.99
C SER A 79 8.24 3.06 -2.20
N HIS A 80 7.91 3.88 -1.19
CA HIS A 80 7.76 5.33 -1.29
C HIS A 80 6.65 5.80 -2.27
N VAL A 81 5.79 4.88 -2.72
CA VAL A 81 4.60 5.20 -3.51
C VAL A 81 3.39 5.12 -2.59
N VAL A 82 2.65 6.23 -2.49
CA VAL A 82 1.45 6.35 -1.64
C VAL A 82 0.23 6.24 -2.51
N VAL A 83 -0.62 5.26 -2.25
CA VAL A 83 -1.82 4.96 -3.03
C VAL A 83 -3.08 5.07 -2.18
N ASP A 84 -4.21 5.35 -2.83
CA ASP A 84 -5.50 5.42 -2.16
C ASP A 84 -6.28 4.10 -2.30
N VAL A 85 -6.55 3.44 -1.18
CA VAL A 85 -7.09 2.08 -1.14
C VAL A 85 -8.51 2.03 -0.56
N CYS A 86 -9.43 1.48 -1.34
CA CYS A 86 -10.69 0.95 -0.82
C CYS A 86 -10.56 -0.55 -0.62
N ARG A 87 -10.67 -1.02 0.63
CA ARG A 87 -10.47 -2.44 0.97
C ARG A 87 -11.37 -3.41 0.21
N GLN A 88 -12.57 -2.96 -0.20
CA GLN A 88 -13.58 -3.81 -0.83
C GLN A 88 -13.56 -3.74 -2.35
N HIS A 89 -13.12 -2.63 -2.92
CA HIS A 89 -13.36 -2.37 -4.33
C HIS A 89 -12.10 -2.24 -5.17
N GLY A 90 -11.03 -1.63 -4.66
CA GLY A 90 -9.81 -1.44 -5.44
C GLY A 90 -8.91 -0.33 -4.94
N THR A 91 -7.99 0.05 -5.80
CA THR A 91 -6.96 1.05 -5.51
C THR A 91 -6.96 2.11 -6.60
N TRP A 92 -6.84 3.34 -6.17
CA TRP A 92 -6.56 4.47 -7.02
C TRP A 92 -5.06 4.73 -7.06
N PHE A 93 -4.55 4.90 -8.25
CA PHE A 93 -3.16 5.28 -8.54
C PHE A 93 -3.17 6.62 -9.22
N ASP A 94 -2.37 7.55 -8.75
CA ASP A 94 -2.10 8.77 -9.48
C ASP A 94 -1.22 8.45 -10.71
N LYS A 95 -1.03 9.42 -11.58
CA LYS A 95 -0.24 9.24 -12.80
C LYS A 95 1.12 8.60 -12.49
N ASP A 96 1.49 7.58 -13.23
CA ASP A 96 2.76 6.83 -13.14
C ASP A 96 2.96 5.99 -11.85
N GLU A 97 2.09 6.09 -10.83
CA GLU A 97 2.28 5.34 -9.58
C GLU A 97 2.21 3.83 -9.77
N LEU A 98 1.26 3.34 -10.58
CA LEU A 98 1.16 1.91 -10.88
C LEU A 98 2.46 1.40 -11.53
N ARG A 99 3.05 2.16 -12.44
CA ARG A 99 4.32 1.81 -13.09
C ARG A 99 5.47 1.75 -12.09
N ARG A 100 5.58 2.72 -11.19
CA ARG A 100 6.58 2.74 -10.10
C ARG A 100 6.45 1.54 -9.18
N ILE A 101 5.22 1.12 -8.88
CA ILE A 101 4.96 -0.08 -8.09
C ILE A 101 5.43 -1.34 -8.83
N ILE A 102 5.15 -1.44 -10.13
CA ILE A 102 5.61 -2.59 -10.92
C ILE A 102 7.14 -2.63 -11.02
N GLU A 103 7.80 -1.50 -11.20
CA GLU A 103 9.27 -1.44 -11.13
C GLU A 103 9.79 -1.91 -9.77
N PHE A 104 9.23 -1.38 -8.68
CA PHE A 104 9.57 -1.80 -7.32
C PHE A 104 9.42 -3.32 -7.10
N ILE A 105 8.32 -3.93 -7.60
CA ILE A 105 8.08 -5.38 -7.52
C ILE A 105 9.16 -6.14 -8.29
N ARG A 106 9.47 -5.72 -9.52
CA ARG A 106 10.47 -6.38 -10.38
C ARG A 106 11.89 -6.29 -9.85
N GLU A 107 12.19 -5.26 -9.09
CA GLU A 107 13.48 -5.07 -8.40
C GLU A 107 13.58 -5.84 -7.08
N GLY A 108 12.63 -6.72 -6.76
CA GLY A 108 12.61 -7.50 -5.52
C GLY A 108 12.15 -6.70 -4.30
N GLY A 109 11.38 -5.66 -4.51
CA GLY A 109 10.88 -4.79 -3.43
C GLY A 109 9.95 -5.52 -2.46
N MET A 110 9.20 -6.51 -2.94
CA MET A 110 8.31 -7.32 -2.10
C MET A 110 9.08 -8.19 -1.11
N GLU A 111 10.17 -8.80 -1.55
CA GLU A 111 11.06 -9.60 -0.70
C GLU A 111 11.67 -8.72 0.39
N ARG A 112 12.20 -7.54 0.02
CA ARG A 112 12.74 -6.57 0.99
C ARG A 112 11.69 -6.10 2.00
N SER A 113 10.44 -5.94 1.58
CA SER A 113 9.34 -5.58 2.48
C SER A 113 9.06 -6.69 3.50
N ARG A 114 9.00 -7.94 3.06
CA ARG A 114 8.80 -9.10 3.94
C ARG A 114 9.93 -9.28 4.96
N GLU A 115 11.16 -9.14 4.51
CA GLU A 115 12.34 -9.21 5.38
C GLU A 115 12.26 -8.16 6.51
N ARG A 116 11.94 -6.90 6.17
CA ARG A 116 11.76 -5.83 7.16
C ARG A 116 10.62 -6.11 8.14
N GLU A 117 9.51 -6.65 7.66
CA GLU A 117 8.39 -7.02 8.53
C GLU A 117 8.78 -8.13 9.52
N ILE A 118 9.50 -9.16 9.05
CA ILE A 118 10.01 -10.24 9.90
C ILE A 118 10.98 -9.69 10.95
N GLU A 119 11.93 -8.85 10.56
CA GLU A 119 12.87 -8.21 11.48
C GLU A 119 12.15 -7.36 12.55
N GLU A 120 11.16 -6.59 12.15
CA GLU A 120 10.38 -5.77 13.07
C GLU A 120 9.59 -6.63 14.07
N LEU A 121 8.96 -7.70 13.59
CA LEU A 121 8.24 -8.65 14.45
C LEU A 121 9.18 -9.35 15.43
N GLN A 122 10.38 -9.75 15.00
CA GLN A 122 11.40 -10.35 15.86
C GLN A 122 11.88 -9.37 16.92
N ARG A 123 12.14 -8.12 16.53
CA ARG A 123 12.52 -7.06 17.46
C ARG A 123 11.44 -6.84 18.54
N ARG A 124 10.19 -6.64 18.13
CA ARG A 124 9.06 -6.48 19.07
C ARG A 124 8.92 -7.66 20.01
N ARG A 125 9.09 -8.88 19.51
CA ARG A 125 9.03 -10.09 20.32
C ARG A 125 10.16 -10.11 21.36
N SER A 126 11.38 -9.74 20.99
CA SER A 126 12.52 -9.69 21.91
C SER A 126 12.35 -8.60 22.98
N GLU A 127 11.82 -7.43 22.61
CA GLU A 127 11.50 -6.34 23.53
C GLU A 127 10.45 -6.77 24.57
N LEU A 128 9.39 -7.44 24.14
CA LEU A 128 8.36 -7.98 25.03
C LEU A 128 8.93 -9.05 25.96
N ALA A 129 9.77 -9.96 25.46
CA ALA A 129 10.41 -10.99 26.28
C ALA A 129 11.34 -10.39 27.33
N SER A 130 12.13 -9.37 26.97
CA SER A 130 13.02 -8.68 27.90
C SER A 130 12.25 -7.89 28.97
N ALA A 131 11.15 -7.26 28.61
CA ALA A 131 10.27 -6.58 29.57
C ALA A 131 9.63 -7.54 30.58
N GLN A 132 9.27 -8.75 30.16
CA GLN A 132 8.76 -9.80 31.06
C GLN A 132 9.83 -10.32 32.03
N THR A 133 11.08 -10.49 31.56
CA THR A 133 12.19 -10.96 32.43
C THR A 133 12.71 -9.89 33.39
N ALA A 134 12.54 -8.60 33.09
CA ALA A 134 12.95 -7.49 33.93
C ALA A 134 12.06 -7.27 35.19
N GLY A 135 11.13 -8.18 35.47
CA GLY A 135 10.34 -8.15 36.72
C GLY A 135 9.25 -7.08 36.76
N ALA A 136 8.79 -6.60 35.64
CA ALA A 136 7.71 -5.60 35.50
C ALA A 136 6.31 -6.09 35.97
N TRP A 137 6.23 -7.24 36.64
CA TRP A 137 4.99 -7.83 37.17
C TRP A 137 4.40 -7.06 38.36
N ASN A 138 5.11 -6.08 38.94
CA ASN A 138 4.67 -5.28 40.09
C ASN A 138 4.39 -3.82 39.74
N ALA A 139 4.36 -3.45 38.48
CA ALA A 139 3.87 -2.11 38.11
C ALA A 139 2.34 -2.11 38.19
N PRO A 140 1.71 -1.16 38.93
CA PRO A 140 0.27 -0.98 38.88
C PRO A 140 -0.14 -0.78 37.41
N LEU A 141 -1.20 -1.47 36.98
CA LEU A 141 -1.77 -1.24 35.66
C LEU A 141 -2.05 0.26 35.50
N PRO A 142 -1.51 0.93 34.51
CA PRO A 142 -1.87 2.32 34.28
C PRO A 142 -3.35 2.38 33.98
N ASP A 143 -4.08 3.13 34.81
CA ASP A 143 -5.50 3.40 34.73
C ASP A 143 -5.79 4.35 33.55
N GLN A 144 -5.46 3.91 32.34
CA GLN A 144 -5.67 4.66 31.09
C GLN A 144 -6.12 3.76 29.95
N TYR A 145 -7.31 3.21 30.10
CA TYR A 145 -8.13 2.82 28.96
C TYR A 145 -8.78 4.08 28.35
N SER A 146 -7.97 5.03 27.91
CA SER A 146 -8.47 6.18 27.16
C SER A 146 -7.39 6.78 26.30
N ARG A 147 -7.22 6.18 25.16
CA ARG A 147 -6.89 6.80 23.88
C ARG A 147 -6.53 5.70 22.90
N PHE A 148 -7.48 5.33 22.06
CA PHE A 148 -7.17 4.67 20.81
C PHE A 148 -6.28 5.64 20.02
N ASP A 149 -4.98 5.38 20.00
CA ASP A 149 -4.06 6.10 19.16
C ASP A 149 -4.18 5.53 17.75
N ASP A 150 -4.84 6.28 16.87
CA ASP A 150 -5.10 5.94 15.47
C ASP A 150 -3.82 5.63 14.65
N ARG A 151 -2.63 5.86 15.22
CA ARG A 151 -1.34 5.58 14.58
C ARG A 151 -1.04 4.10 14.36
N HIS A 152 -1.68 3.19 15.11
CA HIS A 152 -1.49 1.74 14.93
C HIS A 152 -2.39 1.12 13.84
N ILE A 153 -3.40 1.85 13.37
CA ILE A 153 -4.31 1.38 12.32
C ILE A 153 -3.59 1.33 10.97
N GLY A 154 -2.63 2.21 10.72
CA GLY A 154 -1.86 2.26 9.47
C GLY A 154 -1.06 1.00 9.17
N ILE A 155 -0.42 0.41 10.19
CA ILE A 155 0.39 -0.82 10.04
C ILE A 155 -0.50 -2.03 9.71
N SER A 156 -1.66 -2.12 10.35
CA SER A 156 -2.62 -3.21 10.13
C SER A 156 -3.27 -3.15 8.74
N ILE A 157 -3.46 -1.95 8.18
CA ILE A 157 -4.08 -1.76 6.86
C ILE A 157 -3.12 -2.12 5.74
N ALA A 158 -1.85 -1.71 5.84
CA ALA A 158 -0.83 -2.04 4.84
C ALA A 158 -0.56 -3.55 4.81
N ALA A 159 -0.46 -4.20 5.98
CA ALA A 159 -0.35 -5.65 6.08
C ALA A 159 -1.61 -6.37 5.56
N ALA A 160 -2.81 -5.81 5.76
CA ALA A 160 -4.05 -6.37 5.25
C ALA A 160 -4.14 -6.28 3.71
N VAL A 161 -3.70 -5.17 3.12
CA VAL A 161 -3.66 -5.01 1.65
C VAL A 161 -2.65 -5.98 1.04
N LEU A 162 -1.45 -6.09 1.61
CA LEU A 162 -0.45 -7.07 1.17
C LEU A 162 -0.93 -8.51 1.38
N LYS A 163 -1.55 -8.82 2.52
CA LYS A 163 -2.10 -10.15 2.79
C LYS A 163 -3.29 -10.49 1.88
N THR A 164 -4.05 -9.50 1.44
CA THR A 164 -5.14 -9.70 0.47
C THR A 164 -4.61 -9.87 -0.96
N LEU A 165 -3.47 -9.24 -1.28
CA LEU A 165 -2.85 -9.31 -2.61
C LEU A 165 -1.93 -10.53 -2.79
N PHE A 166 -1.28 -11.02 -1.71
CA PHE A 166 -0.19 -12.01 -1.80
C PHE A 166 -0.31 -13.16 -0.78
N GLY A 167 -1.39 -13.21 0.02
CA GLY A 167 -1.64 -14.28 1.00
C GLY A 167 -2.25 -15.54 0.41
#